data_775fad9455c643282f48295bb23dfcaa
#
_entry.id   775fad9455c643282f48295bb23dfcaa
#
_cell.length_a   1.000
_cell.length_b   1.000
_cell.length_c   1.000
_cell.angle_alpha   90.00
_cell.angle_beta   90.00
_cell.angle_gamma   90.00
#
_symmetry.space_group_name_H-M   'P 1'
#
loop_
_entity.id
_entity.type
_entity.pdbx_description
1 polymer ?
#
loop_
_entity_poly.entity_id
_entity_poly.type
_entity_poly.pdbx_seq_one_letter_code
_entity_poly.pdbx_strand_id
1 'polypeptide(L)'
;MDSKNNIGHSADISLTAELPIPIYNGNTIMDFKKLASLYKDELLDNVLPFWLEHSQDHEYGGYFTCLDREGKVFDTDKFIWLQGREVWLFSMLYNKVAKRPEWLECALQGAEFLKKYGHDGNYNWYFSLTRDGRPLVDPYNIFSYTFATMAFAQLAIASGDTGYAAIAKKTFDRVLEKRSNPKGKWCKAHPVSYTHLRAHET
;
A
#
# COMPACT_ATOMS: atom_id res chain seq x y z
N MET A 1 50.79 -30.98 12.30
CA MET A 1 50.32 -29.78 13.04
C MET A 1 49.02 -29.38 12.45
N ASP A 2 47.96 -29.89 13.07
CA ASP A 2 46.58 -29.74 12.61
C ASP A 2 46.01 -28.43 13.07
N SER A 3 45.52 -27.60 12.18
CA SER A 3 44.66 -26.50 12.49
C SER A 3 43.24 -26.83 12.03
N LYS A 4 42.40 -27.26 12.96
CA LYS A 4 40.98 -27.47 12.79
C LYS A 4 40.26 -26.14 12.69
N ASN A 5 39.71 -25.85 11.52
CA ASN A 5 38.72 -24.79 11.33
C ASN A 5 37.40 -25.22 11.95
N ASN A 6 37.03 -24.51 12.99
CA ASN A 6 35.74 -24.64 13.65
C ASN A 6 34.75 -23.71 12.93
N ILE A 7 33.93 -24.27 12.03
CA ILE A 7 32.82 -23.56 11.40
C ILE A 7 31.65 -23.60 12.36
N GLY A 8 31.32 -22.42 12.85
CA GLY A 8 30.28 -22.19 13.85
C GLY A 8 28.91 -22.65 13.38
N HIS A 9 28.14 -23.08 14.34
CA HIS A 9 26.80 -23.60 14.29
C HIS A 9 25.85 -22.62 13.54
N SER A 10 25.28 -23.13 12.48
CA SER A 10 24.01 -22.65 11.94
C SER A 10 22.96 -22.80 13.01
N ALA A 11 22.39 -21.70 13.44
CA ALA A 11 21.21 -21.71 14.29
C ALA A 11 20.04 -22.23 13.44
N ASP A 12 19.63 -23.45 13.72
CA ASP A 12 18.36 -24.00 13.25
C ASP A 12 17.22 -23.12 13.85
N ILE A 13 16.76 -22.17 13.07
CA ILE A 13 15.50 -21.49 13.36
C ILE A 13 14.40 -22.49 12.99
N SER A 14 13.98 -23.24 13.98
CA SER A 14 12.78 -24.05 13.94
C SER A 14 11.57 -23.14 13.72
N LEU A 15 11.22 -22.92 12.47
CA LEU A 15 9.97 -22.28 12.06
C LEU A 15 8.81 -23.28 12.21
N THR A 16 8.51 -23.66 13.45
CA THR A 16 7.27 -24.37 13.79
C THR A 16 6.33 -23.42 14.55
N ALA A 17 6.04 -22.26 13.98
CA ALA A 17 4.76 -21.65 14.21
C ALA A 17 3.79 -22.43 13.29
N GLU A 18 3.15 -23.46 13.84
CA GLU A 18 2.01 -24.12 13.21
C GLU A 18 0.93 -23.06 13.05
N LEU A 19 0.85 -22.47 11.88
CA LEU A 19 -0.33 -21.70 11.51
C LEU A 19 -1.51 -22.67 11.64
N PRO A 20 -2.55 -22.38 12.42
CA PRO A 20 -3.69 -23.24 12.58
C PRO A 20 -4.61 -23.13 11.37
N ILE A 21 -4.06 -23.39 10.18
CA ILE A 21 -4.86 -23.56 8.97
C ILE A 21 -5.28 -25.02 8.98
N PRO A 22 -6.54 -25.35 9.19
CA PRO A 22 -7.01 -26.73 9.11
C PRO A 22 -6.75 -27.25 7.71
N ILE A 23 -5.84 -28.22 7.57
CA ILE A 23 -5.63 -28.96 6.34
C ILE A 23 -6.97 -29.63 6.01
N TYR A 24 -7.51 -29.33 4.84
CA TYR A 24 -8.76 -29.89 4.34
C TYR A 24 -8.59 -31.40 4.09
N ASN A 25 -8.94 -32.19 5.06
CA ASN A 25 -9.19 -33.62 4.89
C ASN A 25 -10.67 -33.75 4.57
N GLY A 26 -11.03 -34.23 3.38
CA GLY A 26 -12.33 -34.19 2.73
C GLY A 26 -13.63 -34.52 3.51
N ASN A 27 -13.58 -34.65 4.84
CA ASN A 27 -14.70 -34.85 5.74
C ASN A 27 -14.84 -33.79 6.83
N THR A 28 -14.02 -32.74 6.84
CA THR A 28 -14.12 -31.69 7.86
C THR A 28 -15.05 -30.58 7.36
N ILE A 29 -16.20 -30.43 8.01
CA ILE A 29 -17.09 -29.28 7.77
C ILE A 29 -16.33 -28.03 8.18
N MET A 30 -16.06 -27.14 7.23
CA MET A 30 -15.35 -25.89 7.48
C MET A 30 -16.19 -24.99 8.40
N ASP A 31 -15.69 -24.65 9.57
CA ASP A 31 -16.31 -23.67 10.47
C ASP A 31 -15.96 -22.26 10.01
N PHE A 32 -16.84 -21.68 9.18
CA PHE A 32 -16.65 -20.32 8.66
C PHE A 32 -16.61 -19.26 9.75
N LYS A 33 -17.28 -19.46 10.90
CA LYS A 33 -17.23 -18.50 12.01
C LYS A 33 -15.88 -18.49 12.67
N LYS A 34 -15.32 -19.67 12.92
CA LYS A 34 -13.95 -19.80 13.46
C LYS A 34 -12.92 -19.23 12.52
N LEU A 35 -13.05 -19.48 11.22
CA LEU A 35 -12.14 -18.96 10.20
C LEU A 35 -12.25 -17.43 10.10
N ALA A 36 -13.45 -16.88 10.11
CA ALA A 36 -13.66 -15.43 10.09
C ALA A 36 -13.07 -14.74 11.34
N SER A 37 -13.21 -15.35 12.54
CA SER A 37 -12.57 -14.84 13.75
C SER A 37 -11.05 -14.86 13.62
N LEU A 38 -10.47 -15.97 13.17
CA LEU A 38 -9.04 -16.11 12.98
C LEU A 38 -8.46 -15.02 12.07
N TYR A 39 -9.06 -14.80 10.89
CA TYR A 39 -8.58 -13.77 9.97
C TYR A 39 -8.81 -12.36 10.50
N LYS A 40 -9.89 -12.12 11.23
CA LYS A 40 -10.14 -10.84 11.87
C LYS A 40 -9.10 -10.53 12.94
N ASP A 41 -8.83 -11.49 13.82
CA ASP A 41 -7.89 -11.34 14.92
C ASP A 41 -6.47 -11.15 14.37
N GLU A 42 -6.08 -11.96 13.37
CA GLU A 42 -4.78 -11.80 12.68
C GLU A 42 -4.62 -10.41 12.02
N LEU A 43 -5.67 -9.92 11.37
CA LEU A 43 -5.66 -8.58 10.79
C LEU A 43 -5.50 -7.50 11.86
N LEU A 44 -6.30 -7.55 12.92
CA LEU A 44 -6.40 -6.46 13.90
C LEU A 44 -5.24 -6.46 14.91
N ASP A 45 -4.71 -7.62 15.26
CA ASP A 45 -3.77 -7.79 16.35
C ASP A 45 -2.32 -7.98 15.86
N ASN A 46 -2.12 -8.33 14.58
CA ASN A 46 -0.80 -8.56 14.00
C ASN A 46 -0.53 -7.68 12.77
N VAL A 47 -1.33 -7.80 11.72
CA VAL A 47 -1.04 -7.12 10.45
C VAL A 47 -1.15 -5.59 10.56
N LEU A 48 -2.24 -5.08 11.12
CA LEU A 48 -2.43 -3.62 11.21
C LEU A 48 -1.45 -2.93 12.16
N PRO A 49 -1.13 -3.46 13.35
CA PRO A 49 -0.09 -2.90 14.21
C PRO A 49 1.26 -2.77 13.50
N PHE A 50 1.69 -3.81 12.76
CA PHE A 50 2.93 -3.76 11.98
C PHE A 50 2.96 -2.59 10.99
N TRP A 51 1.89 -2.42 10.19
CA TRP A 51 1.83 -1.34 9.21
C TRP A 51 1.71 0.05 9.87
N LEU A 52 0.98 0.19 10.96
CA LEU A 52 0.89 1.44 11.72
C LEU A 52 2.24 1.86 12.30
N GLU A 53 3.05 0.90 12.74
CA GLU A 53 4.36 1.17 13.35
C GLU A 53 5.43 1.50 12.29
N HIS A 54 5.45 0.76 11.18
CA HIS A 54 6.60 0.76 10.28
C HIS A 54 6.37 1.47 8.93
N SER A 55 5.11 1.65 8.49
CA SER A 55 4.86 2.19 7.16
C SER A 55 4.91 3.72 7.10
N GLN A 56 4.65 4.42 8.18
CA GLN A 56 4.50 5.87 8.15
C GLN A 56 5.85 6.59 7.98
N ASP A 57 5.98 7.43 6.94
CA ASP A 57 7.11 8.33 6.79
C ASP A 57 6.82 9.66 7.49
N HIS A 58 7.26 9.77 8.74
CA HIS A 58 7.02 10.96 9.56
C HIS A 58 7.86 12.18 9.14
N GLU A 59 8.85 12.02 8.28
CA GLU A 59 9.71 13.11 7.80
C GLU A 59 9.10 13.80 6.57
N TYR A 60 8.67 13.02 5.58
CA TYR A 60 8.16 13.55 4.30
C TYR A 60 6.67 13.31 4.09
N GLY A 61 6.03 12.52 4.95
CA GLY A 61 4.64 12.11 4.81
C GLY A 61 4.46 10.93 3.85
N GLY A 62 3.25 10.39 3.78
CA GLY A 62 2.97 9.16 3.04
C GLY A 62 3.55 7.92 3.71
N TYR A 63 3.76 6.85 2.94
CA TYR A 63 4.09 5.55 3.49
C TYR A 63 5.31 4.92 2.83
N PHE A 64 6.09 4.19 3.60
CA PHE A 64 7.03 3.19 3.10
C PHE A 64 6.26 1.91 2.78
N THR A 65 6.44 1.38 1.58
CA THR A 65 5.75 0.18 1.11
C THR A 65 6.70 -0.99 0.80
N CYS A 66 8.00 -0.74 0.90
CA CYS A 66 9.06 -1.73 0.70
C CYS A 66 9.76 -2.00 2.03
N LEU A 67 9.15 -2.87 2.83
CA LEU A 67 9.60 -3.26 4.17
C LEU A 67 10.00 -4.73 4.17
N ASP A 68 11.00 -5.08 4.98
CA ASP A 68 11.26 -6.48 5.32
C ASP A 68 10.32 -6.97 6.44
N ARG A 69 10.50 -8.19 6.89
CA ARG A 69 9.64 -8.80 7.92
C ARG A 69 9.77 -8.14 9.29
N GLU A 70 10.89 -7.50 9.54
CA GLU A 70 11.22 -6.78 10.77
C GLU A 70 10.79 -5.30 10.70
N GLY A 71 10.19 -4.85 9.58
CA GLY A 71 9.76 -3.47 9.38
C GLY A 71 10.86 -2.53 8.88
N LYS A 72 12.04 -3.05 8.51
CA LYS A 72 13.12 -2.23 7.98
C LYS A 72 12.84 -1.84 6.53
N VAL A 73 12.90 -0.55 6.26
CA VAL A 73 12.75 0.00 4.91
C VAL A 73 13.96 -0.34 4.05
N PHE A 74 13.75 -0.96 2.88
CA PHE A 74 14.82 -1.26 1.93
C PHE A 74 14.68 -0.51 0.58
N ASP A 75 13.52 0.12 0.32
CA ASP A 75 13.30 1.04 -0.80
C ASP A 75 12.34 2.13 -0.34
N THR A 76 12.64 3.37 -0.68
CA THR A 76 11.88 4.55 -0.24
C THR A 76 10.99 5.15 -1.32
N ASP A 77 11.00 4.61 -2.54
CA ASP A 77 10.13 5.07 -3.62
C ASP A 77 8.66 4.89 -3.26
N LYS A 78 7.86 5.91 -3.58
CA LYS A 78 6.44 5.95 -3.23
C LYS A 78 5.58 5.76 -4.47
N PHE A 79 5.00 4.59 -4.58
CA PHE A 79 4.09 4.22 -5.68
C PHE A 79 2.68 4.72 -5.37
N ILE A 80 2.14 5.59 -6.19
CA ILE A 80 0.84 6.26 -5.95
C ILE A 80 -0.29 5.27 -5.69
N TRP A 81 -0.33 4.16 -6.41
CA TRP A 81 -1.35 3.14 -6.22
C TRP A 81 -1.28 2.45 -4.85
N LEU A 82 -0.07 2.26 -4.29
CA LEU A 82 0.13 1.72 -2.94
C LEU A 82 -0.24 2.76 -1.87
N GLN A 83 0.24 4.01 -2.03
CA GLN A 83 -0.15 5.11 -1.16
C GLN A 83 -1.68 5.25 -1.08
N GLY A 84 -2.36 5.24 -2.24
CA GLY A 84 -3.82 5.32 -2.29
C GLY A 84 -4.52 4.13 -1.63
N ARG A 85 -3.99 2.91 -1.78
CA ARG A 85 -4.55 1.72 -1.13
C ARG A 85 -4.44 1.80 0.39
N GLU A 86 -3.35 2.31 0.92
CA GLU A 86 -3.15 2.42 2.37
C GLU A 86 -4.08 3.49 2.97
N VAL A 87 -4.19 4.66 2.34
CA VAL A 87 -5.21 5.67 2.71
C VAL A 87 -6.62 5.08 2.69
N TRP A 88 -6.97 4.34 1.63
CA TRP A 88 -8.26 3.68 1.51
C TRP A 88 -8.48 2.67 2.62
N LEU A 89 -7.48 1.83 2.91
CA LEU A 89 -7.56 0.77 3.92
C LEU A 89 -7.87 1.34 5.30
N PHE A 90 -7.06 2.29 5.78
CA PHE A 90 -7.25 2.86 7.11
C PHE A 90 -8.54 3.68 7.22
N SER A 91 -8.92 4.40 6.16
CA SER A 91 -10.23 5.07 6.10
C SER A 91 -11.40 4.09 6.14
N MET A 92 -11.30 2.96 5.43
CA MET A 92 -12.32 1.92 5.41
C MET A 92 -12.43 1.23 6.78
N LEU A 93 -11.31 0.90 7.41
CA LEU A 93 -11.29 0.34 8.76
C LEU A 93 -11.96 1.28 9.76
N TYR A 94 -11.63 2.57 9.72
CA TYR A 94 -12.27 3.58 10.54
C TYR A 94 -13.78 3.68 10.29
N ASN A 95 -14.22 3.57 9.04
CA ASN A 95 -15.63 3.68 8.69
C ASN A 95 -16.45 2.43 9.03
N LYS A 96 -15.85 1.24 8.92
CA LYS A 96 -16.61 -0.04 8.90
C LYS A 96 -16.29 -0.97 10.06
N VAL A 97 -15.12 -0.83 10.69
CA VAL A 97 -14.69 -1.77 11.75
C VAL A 97 -14.76 -1.11 13.11
N ALA A 98 -13.99 -0.03 13.33
CA ALA A 98 -13.99 0.71 14.60
C ALA A 98 -13.50 2.15 14.38
N LYS A 99 -14.03 3.10 15.17
CA LYS A 99 -13.61 4.51 15.15
C LYS A 99 -12.33 4.73 15.97
N ARG A 100 -11.23 4.07 15.54
CA ARG A 100 -9.92 4.23 16.17
C ARG A 100 -9.22 5.47 15.61
N PRO A 101 -8.88 6.47 16.45
CA PRO A 101 -8.27 7.72 15.99
C PRO A 101 -6.98 7.49 15.19
N GLU A 102 -6.13 6.54 15.60
CA GLU A 102 -4.87 6.22 14.95
C GLU A 102 -5.03 5.77 13.49
N TRP A 103 -6.16 5.15 13.14
CA TRP A 103 -6.44 4.78 11.75
C TRP A 103 -6.80 6.01 10.90
N LEU A 104 -7.57 6.93 11.46
CA LEU A 104 -7.90 8.17 10.76
C LEU A 104 -6.66 9.06 10.58
N GLU A 105 -5.84 9.20 11.61
CA GLU A 105 -4.60 9.96 11.58
C GLU A 105 -3.63 9.41 10.54
N CYS A 106 -3.43 8.09 10.50
CA CYS A 106 -2.63 7.42 9.48
C CYS A 106 -3.16 7.71 8.07
N ALA A 107 -4.48 7.58 7.85
CA ALA A 107 -5.09 7.88 6.56
C ALA A 107 -4.93 9.34 6.14
N LEU A 108 -5.09 10.29 7.06
CA LEU A 108 -4.90 11.72 6.82
C LEU A 108 -3.47 12.05 6.42
N GLN A 109 -2.47 11.48 7.10
CA GLN A 109 -1.06 11.67 6.77
C GLN A 109 -0.75 11.26 5.32
N GLY A 110 -1.19 10.08 4.91
CA GLY A 110 -0.99 9.61 3.53
C GLY A 110 -1.75 10.43 2.51
N ALA A 111 -2.96 10.86 2.84
CA ALA A 111 -3.78 11.68 1.96
C ALA A 111 -3.18 13.08 1.73
N GLU A 112 -2.62 13.72 2.75
CA GLU A 112 -1.96 15.01 2.59
C GLU A 112 -0.70 14.91 1.72
N PHE A 113 0.07 13.82 1.85
CA PHE A 113 1.18 13.54 0.94
C PHE A 113 0.69 13.39 -0.52
N LEU A 114 -0.32 12.58 -0.74
CA LEU A 114 -0.92 12.37 -2.07
C LEU A 114 -1.49 13.66 -2.66
N LYS A 115 -2.18 14.46 -1.88
CA LYS A 115 -2.76 15.75 -2.30
C LYS A 115 -1.68 16.74 -2.71
N LYS A 116 -0.55 16.75 -2.00
CA LYS A 116 0.54 17.70 -2.25
C LYS A 116 1.43 17.28 -3.42
N TYR A 117 1.74 16.01 -3.54
CA TYR A 117 2.79 15.52 -4.44
C TYR A 117 2.31 14.51 -5.48
N GLY A 118 1.17 13.85 -5.26
CA GLY A 118 0.72 12.71 -6.05
C GLY A 118 0.35 13.02 -7.49
N HIS A 119 0.15 14.29 -7.85
CA HIS A 119 -0.30 14.71 -9.18
C HIS A 119 0.25 16.08 -9.59
N ASP A 120 0.10 16.43 -10.87
CA ASP A 120 0.62 17.64 -11.50
C ASP A 120 -0.20 18.93 -11.25
N GLY A 121 -1.09 18.94 -10.28
CA GLY A 121 -2.06 20.02 -10.05
C GLY A 121 -3.35 19.93 -10.89
N ASN A 122 -3.33 19.22 -12.01
CA ASN A 122 -4.49 18.98 -12.88
C ASN A 122 -5.09 17.59 -12.69
N TYR A 123 -4.78 16.91 -11.58
CA TYR A 123 -5.20 15.54 -11.25
C TYR A 123 -4.71 14.49 -12.26
N ASN A 124 -3.56 14.74 -12.92
CA ASN A 124 -2.83 13.68 -13.59
C ASN A 124 -1.89 13.04 -12.58
N TRP A 125 -2.27 11.88 -12.10
CA TRP A 125 -1.59 11.17 -11.03
C TRP A 125 -0.35 10.48 -11.54
N TYR A 126 0.80 10.73 -10.91
CA TYR A 126 2.06 10.05 -11.22
C TYR A 126 1.95 8.55 -10.96
N PHE A 127 2.90 7.78 -11.47
CA PHE A 127 3.00 6.37 -11.12
C PHE A 127 3.83 6.18 -9.84
N SER A 128 5.00 6.82 -9.77
CA SER A 128 5.85 6.80 -8.58
C SER A 128 6.55 8.14 -8.34
N LEU A 129 6.94 8.34 -7.10
CA LEU A 129 7.64 9.50 -6.59
C LEU A 129 8.86 9.04 -5.80
N THR A 130 9.85 9.92 -5.66
CA THR A 130 10.89 9.80 -4.64
C THR A 130 10.28 9.92 -3.24
N ARG A 131 11.05 9.57 -2.21
CA ARG A 131 10.64 9.71 -0.81
C ARG A 131 10.11 11.10 -0.47
N ASP A 132 10.79 12.15 -0.96
CA ASP A 132 10.47 13.57 -0.74
C ASP A 132 9.38 14.13 -1.68
N GLY A 133 8.78 13.29 -2.53
CA GLY A 133 7.63 13.64 -3.36
C GLY A 133 7.95 14.18 -4.75
N ARG A 134 9.21 14.08 -5.23
CA ARG A 134 9.53 14.43 -6.62
C ARG A 134 9.07 13.34 -7.58
N PRO A 135 8.48 13.68 -8.74
CA PRO A 135 8.08 12.70 -9.75
C PRO A 135 9.25 11.86 -10.26
N LEU A 136 9.10 10.54 -10.25
CA LEU A 136 10.04 9.57 -10.83
C LEU A 136 9.51 9.00 -12.15
N VAL A 137 8.25 8.61 -12.16
CA VAL A 137 7.62 8.00 -13.32
C VAL A 137 6.27 8.65 -13.58
N ASP A 138 6.11 9.11 -14.81
CA ASP A 138 4.87 9.70 -15.31
C ASP A 138 3.72 8.68 -15.36
N PRO A 139 2.46 9.15 -15.34
CA PRO A 139 1.32 8.26 -15.43
C PRO A 139 1.26 7.56 -16.79
N TYR A 140 1.29 6.22 -16.78
CA TYR A 140 1.19 5.39 -17.98
C TYR A 140 -0.06 4.49 -18.00
N ASN A 141 -0.81 4.44 -16.92
CA ASN A 141 -2.08 3.71 -16.82
C ASN A 141 -3.08 4.44 -15.92
N ILE A 142 -4.31 3.93 -15.84
CA ILE A 142 -5.37 4.54 -15.04
C ILE A 142 -5.39 4.08 -13.57
N PHE A 143 -4.52 3.14 -13.16
CA PHE A 143 -4.61 2.54 -11.82
C PHE A 143 -4.25 3.52 -10.70
N SER A 144 -3.25 4.40 -10.89
CA SER A 144 -2.97 5.46 -9.89
C SER A 144 -4.20 6.33 -9.65
N TYR A 145 -4.94 6.67 -10.71
CA TYR A 145 -6.18 7.45 -10.62
C TYR A 145 -7.29 6.70 -9.89
N THR A 146 -7.49 5.41 -10.18
CA THR A 146 -8.55 4.62 -9.54
C THR A 146 -8.29 4.47 -8.05
N PHE A 147 -7.05 4.18 -7.65
CA PHE A 147 -6.69 4.08 -6.23
C PHE A 147 -6.77 5.42 -5.51
N ALA A 148 -6.34 6.52 -6.13
CA ALA A 148 -6.51 7.85 -5.57
C ALA A 148 -8.00 8.21 -5.41
N THR A 149 -8.84 7.90 -6.40
CA THR A 149 -10.31 8.09 -6.29
C THR A 149 -10.87 7.34 -5.09
N MET A 150 -10.54 6.05 -4.94
CA MET A 150 -10.99 5.21 -3.82
C MET A 150 -10.53 5.77 -2.48
N ALA A 151 -9.26 6.18 -2.39
CA ALA A 151 -8.65 6.73 -1.21
C ALA A 151 -9.40 7.97 -0.71
N PHE A 152 -9.50 8.98 -1.56
CA PHE A 152 -10.13 10.24 -1.21
C PHE A 152 -11.64 10.13 -1.00
N ALA A 153 -12.33 9.26 -1.73
CA ALA A 153 -13.75 9.01 -1.50
C ALA A 153 -14.01 8.38 -0.11
N GLN A 154 -13.20 7.39 0.26
CA GLN A 154 -13.36 6.71 1.55
C GLN A 154 -12.93 7.62 2.72
N LEU A 155 -11.88 8.43 2.52
CA LEU A 155 -11.42 9.39 3.50
C LEU A 155 -12.41 10.54 3.71
N ALA A 156 -13.08 11.01 2.66
CA ALA A 156 -14.14 12.00 2.80
C ALA A 156 -15.27 11.54 3.74
N ILE A 157 -15.62 10.24 3.67
CA ILE A 157 -16.60 9.65 4.58
C ILE A 157 -16.03 9.56 6.01
N ALA A 158 -14.76 9.22 6.15
CA ALA A 158 -14.12 9.05 7.45
C ALA A 158 -13.95 10.36 8.20
N SER A 159 -13.50 11.40 7.51
CA SER A 159 -13.19 12.70 8.08
C SER A 159 -14.37 13.68 8.10
N GLY A 160 -15.38 13.47 7.23
CA GLY A 160 -16.44 14.45 6.98
C GLY A 160 -16.00 15.64 6.12
N ASP A 161 -14.76 15.67 5.65
CA ASP A 161 -14.24 16.78 4.84
C ASP A 161 -14.65 16.64 3.36
N THR A 162 -15.47 17.59 2.90
CA THR A 162 -15.94 17.65 1.51
C THR A 162 -14.84 17.98 0.51
N GLY A 163 -13.71 18.54 0.95
CA GLY A 163 -12.55 18.78 0.11
C GLY A 163 -11.98 17.50 -0.48
N TYR A 164 -11.92 16.43 0.33
CA TYR A 164 -11.51 15.10 -0.17
C TYR A 164 -12.53 14.52 -1.16
N ALA A 165 -13.83 14.72 -0.94
CA ALA A 165 -14.85 14.32 -1.90
C ALA A 165 -14.68 15.03 -3.26
N ALA A 166 -14.32 16.31 -3.25
CA ALA A 166 -14.04 17.06 -4.47
C ALA A 166 -12.81 16.53 -5.22
N ILE A 167 -11.73 16.17 -4.49
CA ILE A 167 -10.55 15.52 -5.09
C ILE A 167 -10.93 14.18 -5.73
N ALA A 168 -11.69 13.34 -5.00
CA ALA A 168 -12.15 12.05 -5.51
C ALA A 168 -12.96 12.22 -6.79
N LYS A 169 -13.91 13.16 -6.82
CA LYS A 169 -14.73 13.43 -7.99
C LYS A 169 -13.89 13.87 -9.21
N LYS A 170 -13.02 14.86 -9.03
CA LYS A 170 -12.14 15.34 -10.12
C LYS A 170 -11.24 14.23 -10.66
N THR A 171 -10.69 13.39 -9.75
CA THR A 171 -9.87 12.24 -10.13
C THR A 171 -10.69 11.21 -10.90
N PHE A 172 -11.92 10.93 -10.47
CA PHE A 172 -12.82 10.01 -11.17
C PHE A 172 -13.21 10.52 -12.57
N ASP A 173 -13.46 11.81 -12.71
CA ASP A 173 -13.70 12.44 -14.03
C ASP A 173 -12.52 12.15 -14.97
N ARG A 174 -11.27 12.24 -14.47
CA ARG A 174 -10.07 11.84 -15.23
C ARG A 174 -10.03 10.35 -15.59
N VAL A 175 -10.51 9.47 -14.70
CA VAL A 175 -10.65 8.03 -15.02
C VAL A 175 -11.60 7.84 -16.19
N LEU A 176 -12.75 8.52 -16.18
CA LEU A 176 -13.74 8.43 -17.26
C LEU A 176 -13.20 8.93 -18.60
N GLU A 177 -12.44 10.04 -18.60
CA GLU A 177 -11.79 10.58 -19.81
C GLU A 177 -10.76 9.60 -20.40
N LYS A 178 -10.05 8.86 -19.54
CA LYS A 178 -8.93 8.00 -19.94
C LYS A 178 -9.31 6.53 -20.17
N ARG A 179 -10.48 6.07 -19.70
CA ARG A 179 -10.88 4.66 -19.75
C ARG A 179 -10.95 4.06 -21.16
N SER A 180 -11.32 4.88 -22.15
CA SER A 180 -11.41 4.43 -23.54
C SER A 180 -10.06 4.26 -24.21
N ASN A 181 -9.00 4.82 -23.61
CA ASN A 181 -7.62 4.78 -24.11
C ASN A 181 -7.50 4.97 -25.64
N PRO A 182 -8.08 6.04 -26.21
CA PRO A 182 -8.31 6.16 -27.66
C PRO A 182 -7.02 6.15 -28.50
N LYS A 183 -5.86 6.36 -27.87
CA LYS A 183 -4.54 6.39 -28.54
C LYS A 183 -3.59 5.30 -28.04
N GLY A 184 -4.07 4.31 -27.29
CA GLY A 184 -3.21 3.28 -26.69
C GLY A 184 -2.21 3.79 -25.66
N LYS A 185 -2.31 5.07 -25.24
CA LYS A 185 -1.37 5.73 -24.32
C LYS A 185 -1.37 5.12 -22.92
N TRP A 186 -2.50 4.58 -22.48
CA TRP A 186 -2.73 4.05 -21.14
C TRP A 186 -2.74 2.52 -21.16
N CYS A 187 -1.71 1.91 -21.73
CA CYS A 187 -1.62 0.46 -21.87
C CYS A 187 -0.88 -0.13 -20.67
N LYS A 188 -1.40 -1.28 -20.18
CA LYS A 188 -0.73 -2.09 -19.16
C LYS A 188 0.65 -2.60 -19.58
N ALA A 189 0.92 -2.59 -20.88
CA ALA A 189 2.11 -3.12 -21.51
C ALA A 189 3.14 -2.03 -21.86
N HIS A 190 3.35 -1.02 -21.05
CA HIS A 190 4.51 -0.14 -21.17
C HIS A 190 5.58 -0.50 -20.12
N PRO A 191 6.16 -1.71 -20.17
CA PRO A 191 7.18 -2.10 -19.21
C PRO A 191 8.57 -1.58 -19.56
N VAL A 192 8.77 -1.09 -20.79
CA VAL A 192 10.12 -0.83 -21.33
C VAL A 192 10.79 0.39 -20.69
N SER A 193 10.05 1.41 -20.32
CA SER A 193 10.62 2.57 -19.62
C SER A 193 11.00 2.27 -18.16
N TYR A 194 10.37 1.24 -17.57
CA TYR A 194 10.56 0.88 -16.17
C TYR A 194 11.84 0.09 -15.92
N THR A 195 12.20 -0.81 -16.85
CA THR A 195 13.40 -1.62 -16.74
C THR A 195 14.68 -0.86 -17.08
N HIS A 196 14.60 0.16 -17.93
CA HIS A 196 15.77 0.94 -18.33
C HIS A 196 16.22 1.96 -17.26
N LEU A 197 15.31 2.49 -16.44
CA LEU A 197 15.69 3.46 -15.40
C LEU A 197 16.45 2.80 -14.25
N ARG A 198 16.15 1.53 -13.91
CA ARG A 198 16.89 0.79 -12.87
C ARG A 198 18.17 0.11 -13.34
N ALA A 199 18.33 -0.13 -14.64
CA ALA A 199 19.53 -0.78 -15.18
C ALA A 199 20.76 0.16 -15.23
N HIS A 200 20.58 1.45 -15.01
CA HIS A 200 21.65 2.45 -15.01
C HIS A 200 22.08 2.89 -13.61
N GLU A 201 21.43 2.39 -12.54
CA GLU A 201 21.74 2.75 -11.14
C GLU A 201 22.47 1.64 -10.38
N THR A 202 22.86 0.57 -11.05
CA THR A 202 23.76 -0.48 -10.54
C THR A 202 25.06 -0.46 -11.34
#